data_ceef6a30ef3a44e908cff29118da0324
#
_entry.id   ceef6a30ef3a44e908cff29118da0324
#
_cell.length_a   1.000
_cell.length_b   1.000
_cell.length_c   1.000
_cell.angle_alpha   90.00
_cell.angle_beta   90.00
_cell.angle_gamma   90.00
#
_symmetry.space_group_name_H-M   'P 1'
#
loop_
_entity.id
_entity.type
_entity.pdbx_description
1 polymer ?
#
loop_
_entity_poly.entity_id
_entity_poly.type
_entity_poly.pdbx_seq_one_letter_code
_entity_poly.pdbx_strand_id
1 'polypeptide(L)' 'MNASELREKTPDQLREELSNLKKESFNLRFQAATGSLENPAQIRKARRDAARVKTILNEKAKAVE' A
#
# COMPACT_ATOMS: atom_id res chain seq x y z
N MET A 1 0.76 1.31 8.84
CA MET A 1 1.16 2.63 8.30
C MET A 1 0.30 3.73 8.86
N ASN A 2 0.96 4.82 9.23
CA ASN A 2 0.31 6.00 9.79
C ASN A 2 0.25 7.09 8.70
N ALA A 3 -0.88 7.76 8.58
CA ALA A 3 -1.05 8.83 7.58
C ALA A 3 -0.04 9.97 7.77
N SER A 4 0.29 10.30 9.03
CA SER A 4 1.30 11.34 9.32
C SER A 4 2.67 10.97 8.76
N GLU A 5 3.09 9.72 8.91
CA GLU A 5 4.35 9.23 8.38
C GLU A 5 4.37 9.27 6.86
N LEU A 6 3.25 8.92 6.24
CA LEU A 6 3.13 8.94 4.79
C LEU A 6 3.21 10.36 4.24
N ARG A 7 2.64 11.32 4.95
CA ARG A 7 2.69 12.73 4.53
C ARG A 7 4.08 13.33 4.58
N GLU A 8 4.96 12.77 5.40
CA GLU A 8 6.36 13.21 5.49
C GLU A 8 7.21 12.69 4.32
N LYS A 9 6.76 11.65 3.64
CA LYS A 9 7.50 11.06 2.52
C LYS A 9 7.33 11.87 1.23
N THR A 10 8.36 11.83 0.37
CA THR A 10 8.28 12.45 -0.96
C THR A 10 7.33 11.64 -1.86
N PRO A 11 6.77 12.27 -2.92
CA PRO A 11 5.93 11.54 -3.87
C PRO A 11 6.63 10.32 -4.49
N ASP A 12 7.92 10.41 -4.76
CA ASP A 12 8.69 9.29 -5.30
C ASP A 12 8.75 8.13 -4.33
N GLN A 13 9.00 8.42 -3.05
CA GLN A 13 9.01 7.42 -1.99
C GLN A 13 7.64 6.75 -1.84
N LEU A 14 6.57 7.53 -1.96
CA LEU A 14 5.21 7.01 -1.87
C LEU A 14 4.87 6.10 -3.05
N ARG A 15 5.33 6.44 -4.25
CA ARG A 15 5.12 5.59 -5.44
C ARG A 15 5.84 4.27 -5.29
N GLU A 16 7.05 4.30 -4.77
CA GLU A 16 7.82 3.09 -4.49
C GLU A 16 7.13 2.23 -3.44
N GLU A 17 6.66 2.84 -2.37
CA GLU A 17 5.90 2.17 -1.32
C GLU A 17 4.65 1.51 -1.89
N LEU A 18 3.91 2.23 -2.75
CA LEU A 18 2.71 1.71 -3.38
C LEU A 18 3.03 0.51 -4.27
N SER A 19 4.11 0.58 -5.03
CA SER A 19 4.55 -0.53 -5.88
C SER A 19 4.87 -1.77 -5.04
N ASN A 20 5.58 -1.58 -3.94
CA ASN A 20 5.93 -2.67 -3.03
C ASN A 20 4.67 -3.30 -2.40
N LEU A 21 3.71 -2.47 -2.01
CA LEU A 21 2.45 -2.96 -1.43
C LEU A 21 1.63 -3.74 -2.44
N LYS A 22 1.64 -3.34 -3.71
CA LYS A 22 0.97 -4.08 -4.77
C LYS A 22 1.61 -5.45 -4.99
N LYS A 23 2.94 -5.51 -4.99
CA LYS A 23 3.67 -6.78 -5.10
C LYS A 23 3.36 -7.69 -3.93
N GLU A 24 3.34 -7.16 -2.72
CA GLU A 24 2.99 -7.91 -1.53
C GLU A 24 1.57 -8.44 -1.61
N SER A 25 0.63 -7.63 -2.06
CA SER A 25 -0.77 -8.02 -2.24
C SER A 25 -0.89 -9.17 -3.25
N PHE A 26 -0.17 -9.12 -4.36
CA PHE A 26 -0.12 -10.20 -5.33
C PHE A 26 0.39 -11.49 -4.72
N ASN A 27 1.48 -11.41 -3.97
CA ASN A 27 2.07 -12.55 -3.29
C ASN A 27 1.07 -13.18 -2.32
N LEU A 28 0.42 -12.37 -1.52
CA LEU A 28 -0.57 -12.83 -0.54
C LEU A 28 -1.74 -13.52 -1.22
N ARG A 29 -2.22 -12.96 -2.34
CA ARG A 29 -3.30 -13.58 -3.11
C ARG A 29 -2.88 -14.92 -3.70
N PHE A 30 -1.65 -14.99 -4.20
CA PHE A 30 -1.10 -16.24 -4.71
C PHE A 30 -1.03 -17.30 -3.62
N GLN A 31 -0.54 -16.92 -2.43
CA GLN A 31 -0.49 -17.83 -1.28
C GLN A 31 -1.89 -18.31 -0.88
N ALA A 32 -2.87 -17.41 -0.90
CA ALA A 32 -4.25 -17.77 -0.59
C ALA A 32 -4.80 -18.78 -1.60
N ALA A 33 -4.50 -18.58 -2.88
CA ALA A 33 -4.96 -19.49 -3.94
C ALA A 33 -4.33 -20.87 -3.82
N THR A 34 -3.10 -20.96 -3.34
CA THR A 34 -2.39 -22.24 -3.15
C THR A 34 -2.65 -22.89 -1.79
N GLY A 35 -3.40 -22.19 -0.92
CA GLY A 35 -3.71 -22.69 0.42
C GLY A 35 -2.59 -22.52 1.44
N SER A 36 -1.51 -21.81 1.10
CA SER A 36 -0.37 -21.63 1.99
C SER A 36 -0.47 -20.39 2.87
N LEU A 37 -1.49 -19.56 2.67
CA LEU A 37 -1.70 -18.36 3.49
C LEU A 37 -2.36 -18.72 4.83
N GLU A 38 -1.67 -18.45 5.92
CA GLU A 38 -2.16 -18.77 7.25
C GLU A 38 -3.09 -17.71 7.81
N ASN A 39 -2.87 -16.43 7.43
CA ASN A 39 -3.64 -15.33 8.00
C ASN A 39 -4.21 -14.42 6.90
N PRO A 40 -5.51 -14.56 6.58
CA PRO A 40 -6.14 -13.74 5.55
C PRO A 40 -6.22 -12.25 5.90
N ALA A 41 -6.04 -11.89 7.16
CA ALA A 41 -6.02 -10.49 7.58
C ALA A 41 -4.86 -9.71 6.95
N GLN A 42 -3.78 -10.39 6.56
CA GLN A 42 -2.65 -9.76 5.87
C GLN A 42 -3.05 -9.18 4.51
N ILE A 43 -3.96 -9.83 3.80
CA ILE A 43 -4.47 -9.35 2.52
C ILE A 43 -5.20 -8.03 2.72
N ARG A 44 -6.05 -7.96 3.73
CA ARG A 44 -6.81 -6.74 4.05
C ARG A 44 -5.90 -5.60 4.48
N LYS A 45 -4.87 -5.91 5.27
CA LYS A 45 -3.89 -4.92 5.73
C LYS A 45 -3.13 -4.33 4.56
N ALA A 46 -2.58 -5.17 3.68
CA ALA A 46 -1.84 -4.72 2.51
C ALA A 46 -2.71 -3.86 1.60
N ARG A 47 -3.95 -4.26 1.39
CA ARG A 47 -4.92 -3.52 0.58
C ARG A 47 -5.24 -2.16 1.19
N ARG A 48 -5.43 -2.10 2.50
CA ARG A 48 -5.71 -0.86 3.23
C ARG A 48 -4.52 0.09 3.18
N ASP A 49 -3.32 -0.44 3.38
CA ASP A 49 -2.09 0.35 3.33
C ASP A 49 -1.89 0.94 1.93
N ALA A 50 -2.10 0.15 0.89
CA ALA A 50 -2.01 0.62 -0.50
C ALA A 50 -3.01 1.75 -0.78
N ALA A 51 -4.23 1.61 -0.27
CA ALA A 51 -5.26 2.65 -0.43
C ALA A 51 -4.85 3.95 0.27
N ARG A 52 -4.25 3.86 1.46
CA ARG A 52 -3.76 5.04 2.19
C ARG A 52 -2.65 5.74 1.43
N VAL A 53 -1.67 5.00 0.93
CA VAL A 53 -0.56 5.57 0.16
C VAL A 53 -1.09 6.28 -1.08
N LYS A 54 -2.02 5.65 -1.78
CA LYS A 54 -2.64 6.23 -2.97
C LYS A 54 -3.37 7.53 -2.65
N THR A 55 -4.10 7.57 -1.53
CA THR A 55 -4.81 8.76 -1.07
C THR A 55 -3.85 9.91 -0.78
N ILE A 56 -2.75 9.62 -0.07
CA ILE A 56 -1.75 10.65 0.25
C ILE A 56 -1.07 11.16 -1.03
N LEU A 57 -0.78 10.28 -1.98
CA LEU A 57 -0.23 10.68 -3.27
C LEU A 57 -1.16 11.66 -4.00
N ASN A 58 -2.46 11.38 -3.98
CA ASN A 58 -3.46 12.26 -4.59
C ASN A 58 -3.51 13.62 -3.88
N GLU A 59 -3.43 13.63 -2.56
CA GLU A 59 -3.38 14.89 -1.79
C GLU A 59 -2.17 15.73 -2.18
N LYS A 60 -1.00 15.10 -2.29
CA LYS A 60 0.24 15.80 -2.64
C LYS A 60 0.20 16.31 -4.08
N ALA A 61 -0.38 15.56 -4.99
CA ALA A 61 -0.51 15.98 -6.38
C ALA A 61 -1.42 17.21 -6.48
N LYS A 62 -2.50 17.26 -5.70
CA LYS A 62 -3.40 18.41 -5.67
C LYS A 62 -2.76 19.63 -5.00
N ALA A 63 -1.93 19.40 -3.98
CA ALA A 63 -1.28 20.48 -3.25
C ALA A 63 -0.25 21.23 -4.10
N VAL A 64 0.29 20.60 -5.15
CA VAL A 64 1.28 21.19 -6.05
C VAL A 64 0.61 22.07 -7.12
N GLU A 65 -0.65 21.87 -7.36
CA GLU A 65 -1.42 22.74 -8.25
C GLU A 65 -1.80 24.04 -7.52
#